data_961b24bfea49a2e626f9146c8d5d3cb3
#
_entry.id   961b24bfea49a2e626f9146c8d5d3cb3
#
_cell.length_a   1.000
_cell.length_b   1.000
_cell.length_c   1.000
_cell.angle_alpha   90.00
_cell.angle_beta   90.00
_cell.angle_gamma   90.00
#
_symmetry.space_group_name_H-M   'P 1'
#
loop_
_entity.id
_entity.type
_entity.pdbx_description
1 polymer ?
#
loop_
_entity_poly.entity_id
_entity_poly.type
_entity_poly.pdbx_seq_one_letter_code
_entity_poly.pdbx_strand_id
1 'polypeptide(L)'
;MLLGYNIFKSTLNNIDLNKNKIINTINPHSYCVSKQDKTFEIALNASDILLPDGIGIVYAEKFLNKTIIKKIAGYDLFLFLMQQLEKDKGSVFFLGASNETLNKIEAKCKIDFPNVSVCFYSPPYKSEFSSTDSIEMCNAVNSVQPDVLFIGMTAPKQEKWLQRFKDKLEVKNIC
;
A
#
# COMPACT_ATOMS: atom_id res chain seq x y z
N MET A 1 20.21 -2.47 -7.03
CA MET A 1 19.57 -1.47 -6.13
C MET A 1 19.58 -0.11 -6.82
N LEU A 2 18.56 0.69 -6.67
CA LEU A 2 18.49 2.06 -7.17
C LEU A 2 18.54 3.03 -5.99
N LEU A 3 19.57 3.87 -5.91
CA LEU A 3 19.71 4.93 -4.89
C LEU A 3 19.50 4.43 -3.44
N GLY A 4 19.87 3.18 -3.16
CA GLY A 4 19.73 2.53 -1.86
C GLY A 4 18.43 1.71 -1.66
N TYR A 5 17.55 1.64 -2.68
CA TYR A 5 16.29 0.89 -2.62
C TYR A 5 16.29 -0.31 -3.56
N ASN A 6 15.62 -1.39 -3.13
CA ASN A 6 15.38 -2.57 -3.97
C ASN A 6 14.07 -2.37 -4.76
N ILE A 7 14.16 -1.78 -5.94
CA ILE A 7 13.01 -1.47 -6.78
C ILE A 7 12.52 -2.73 -7.51
N PHE A 8 11.21 -2.93 -7.52
CA PHE A 8 10.58 -4.00 -8.29
C PHE A 8 10.76 -3.78 -9.80
N LYS A 9 11.25 -4.80 -10.50
CA LYS A 9 11.63 -4.71 -11.92
C LYS A 9 10.81 -5.58 -12.86
N SER A 10 9.80 -6.25 -12.32
CA SER A 10 8.94 -7.18 -13.06
C SER A 10 7.55 -6.60 -13.33
N THR A 11 6.58 -7.43 -13.59
CA THR A 11 5.17 -7.07 -13.79
C THR A 11 4.32 -7.52 -12.60
N LEU A 12 3.18 -6.89 -12.38
CA LEU A 12 2.27 -7.22 -11.27
C LEU A 12 1.87 -8.70 -11.28
N ASN A 13 1.70 -9.32 -12.45
CA ASN A 13 1.36 -10.74 -12.58
C ASN A 13 2.42 -11.70 -12.00
N ASN A 14 3.64 -11.23 -11.78
CA ASN A 14 4.72 -12.02 -11.19
C ASN A 14 4.80 -11.85 -9.66
N ILE A 15 3.86 -11.17 -9.04
CA ILE A 15 3.74 -11.06 -7.60
C ILE A 15 3.03 -12.29 -7.06
N ASP A 16 3.68 -13.03 -6.18
CA ASP A 16 3.07 -14.16 -5.46
C ASP A 16 2.23 -13.60 -4.29
N LEU A 17 0.93 -13.51 -4.49
CA LEU A 17 -0.04 -13.00 -3.50
C LEU A 17 -0.42 -14.04 -2.43
N ASN A 18 0.04 -15.29 -2.55
CA ASN A 18 -0.20 -16.32 -1.53
C ASN A 18 0.73 -16.18 -0.31
N LYS A 19 1.76 -15.35 -0.43
CA LYS A 19 2.68 -15.01 0.67
C LYS A 19 2.33 -13.62 1.17
N ASN A 20 2.23 -13.48 2.47
CA ASN A 20 2.02 -12.18 3.12
C ASN A 20 3.04 -11.17 2.59
N LYS A 21 2.56 -10.08 1.99
CA LYS A 21 3.40 -9.06 1.33
C LYS A 21 3.05 -7.66 1.79
N ILE A 22 4.09 -6.89 2.05
CA ILE A 22 4.00 -5.44 2.17
C ILE A 22 4.46 -4.84 0.83
N ILE A 23 3.52 -4.17 0.15
CA ILE A 23 3.74 -3.59 -1.17
C ILE A 23 3.59 -2.08 -1.07
N ASN A 24 4.69 -1.37 -1.18
CA ASN A 24 4.70 0.10 -1.19
C ASN A 24 5.10 0.63 -2.58
N THR A 25 4.89 1.91 -2.79
CA THR A 25 5.36 2.63 -3.97
C THR A 25 6.46 3.63 -3.59
N ILE A 26 7.38 3.90 -4.52
CA ILE A 26 8.34 4.97 -4.39
C ILE A 26 8.29 5.87 -5.63
N ASN A 27 8.19 7.18 -5.38
CA ASN A 27 8.26 8.20 -6.42
C ASN A 27 9.38 9.21 -6.08
N PRO A 28 9.74 10.16 -6.98
CA PRO A 28 10.80 11.13 -6.71
C PRO A 28 10.57 11.97 -5.45
N HIS A 29 9.31 12.31 -5.12
CA HIS A 29 8.98 13.06 -3.92
C HIS A 29 9.25 12.23 -2.66
N SER A 30 8.71 11.00 -2.59
CA SER A 30 8.94 10.10 -1.45
C SER A 30 10.42 9.76 -1.27
N TYR A 31 11.19 9.65 -2.38
CA TYR A 31 12.64 9.52 -2.31
C TYR A 31 13.29 10.72 -1.61
N CYS A 32 12.94 11.95 -1.99
CA CYS A 32 13.50 13.15 -1.36
C CYS A 32 13.13 13.24 0.13
N VAL A 33 11.86 12.96 0.48
CA VAL A 33 11.40 12.96 1.87
C VAL A 33 12.15 11.90 2.70
N SER A 34 12.35 10.69 2.16
CA SER A 34 13.04 9.61 2.87
C SER A 34 14.51 9.90 3.16
N LYS A 35 15.17 10.78 2.40
CA LYS A 35 16.52 11.23 2.71
C LYS A 35 16.61 12.17 3.91
N GLN A 36 15.49 12.77 4.31
CA GLN A 36 15.37 13.65 5.47
C GLN A 36 14.68 12.96 6.66
N ASP A 37 13.94 11.89 6.42
CA ASP A 37 13.21 11.11 7.43
C ASP A 37 13.71 9.65 7.46
N LYS A 38 14.60 9.35 8.40
CA LYS A 38 15.21 8.02 8.53
C LYS A 38 14.19 6.92 8.84
N THR A 39 13.13 7.24 9.58
CA THR A 39 12.06 6.27 9.89
C THR A 39 11.24 5.93 8.64
N PHE A 40 11.04 6.89 7.77
CA PHE A 40 10.41 6.66 6.47
C PHE A 40 11.31 5.85 5.52
N GLU A 41 12.61 6.16 5.49
CA GLU A 41 13.58 5.36 4.72
C GLU A 41 13.58 3.89 5.16
N ILE A 42 13.56 3.63 6.47
CA ILE A 42 13.47 2.27 7.03
C ILE A 42 12.17 1.60 6.59
N ALA A 43 11.03 2.29 6.67
CA ALA A 43 9.73 1.74 6.28
C ALA A 43 9.68 1.36 4.80
N LEU A 44 10.21 2.20 3.90
CA LEU A 44 10.29 1.89 2.48
C LEU A 44 11.21 0.68 2.20
N ASN A 45 12.36 0.59 2.88
CA ASN A 45 13.28 -0.53 2.72
C ASN A 45 12.79 -1.84 3.34
N ALA A 46 11.84 -1.78 4.27
CA ALA A 46 11.21 -2.95 4.87
C ALA A 46 10.06 -3.53 4.03
N SER A 47 9.75 -2.91 2.89
CA SER A 47 8.76 -3.43 1.94
C SER A 47 9.26 -4.72 1.28
N ASP A 48 8.39 -5.72 1.15
CA ASP A 48 8.69 -6.92 0.34
C ASP A 48 8.77 -6.56 -1.14
N ILE A 49 7.94 -5.60 -1.56
CA ILE A 49 7.87 -5.11 -2.93
C ILE A 49 7.78 -3.58 -2.89
N LEU A 50 8.71 -2.92 -3.59
CA LEU A 50 8.73 -1.48 -3.73
C LEU A 50 8.53 -1.10 -5.20
N LEU A 51 7.33 -0.67 -5.55
CA LEU A 51 6.93 -0.39 -6.92
C LEU A 51 7.47 0.96 -7.41
N PRO A 52 7.98 1.04 -8.66
CA PRO A 52 8.46 2.28 -9.26
C PRO A 52 7.27 3.17 -9.69
N ASP A 53 6.83 4.07 -8.84
CA ASP A 53 5.80 5.04 -9.16
C ASP A 53 6.42 6.36 -9.66
N GLY A 54 5.99 6.78 -10.82
CA GLY A 54 6.48 7.98 -11.47
C GLY A 54 7.67 7.76 -12.42
N ILE A 55 7.65 8.54 -13.49
CA ILE A 55 8.62 8.43 -14.59
C ILE A 55 10.07 8.74 -14.16
N GLY A 56 10.23 9.56 -13.12
CA GLY A 56 11.56 9.91 -12.58
C GLY A 56 12.30 8.70 -12.03
N ILE A 57 11.62 7.75 -11.37
CA ILE A 57 12.23 6.50 -10.89
C ILE A 57 12.65 5.62 -12.08
N VAL A 58 11.80 5.54 -13.12
CA VAL A 58 12.12 4.79 -14.35
C VAL A 58 13.35 5.35 -15.05
N TYR A 59 13.44 6.67 -15.18
CA TYR A 59 14.62 7.31 -15.76
C TYR A 59 15.88 7.12 -14.91
N ALA A 60 15.76 7.25 -13.60
CA ALA A 60 16.89 7.02 -12.70
C ALA A 60 17.44 5.58 -12.85
N GLU A 61 16.55 4.57 -12.91
CA GLU A 61 16.96 3.17 -13.13
C GLU A 61 17.67 3.00 -14.49
N LYS A 62 17.12 3.60 -15.55
CA LYS A 62 17.71 3.56 -16.88
C LYS A 62 19.10 4.22 -16.92
N PHE A 63 19.25 5.40 -16.29
CA PHE A 63 20.51 6.14 -16.32
C PHE A 63 21.60 5.51 -15.45
N LEU A 64 21.26 5.13 -14.21
CA LEU A 64 22.22 4.65 -13.22
C LEU A 64 22.54 3.16 -13.38
N ASN A 65 21.52 2.33 -13.64
CA ASN A 65 21.68 0.87 -13.69
C ASN A 65 21.59 0.30 -15.11
N LYS A 66 21.37 1.13 -16.14
CA LYS A 66 21.17 0.71 -17.55
C LYS A 66 20.03 -0.30 -17.73
N THR A 67 19.08 -0.34 -16.81
CA THR A 67 17.94 -1.27 -16.81
C THR A 67 16.67 -0.52 -17.18
N ILE A 68 15.87 -1.08 -18.08
CA ILE A 68 14.57 -0.53 -18.47
C ILE A 68 13.50 -1.21 -17.62
N ILE A 69 12.78 -0.44 -16.85
CA ILE A 69 11.62 -0.89 -16.05
C ILE A 69 10.37 -0.13 -16.47
N LYS A 70 9.20 -0.69 -16.17
CA LYS A 70 7.92 0.00 -16.38
C LYS A 70 7.51 0.75 -15.12
N LYS A 71 6.89 1.91 -15.31
CA LYS A 71 6.20 2.60 -14.23
C LYS A 71 5.00 1.74 -13.77
N ILE A 72 4.82 1.60 -12.46
CA ILE A 72 3.66 0.97 -11.84
C ILE A 72 3.16 1.92 -10.76
N ALA A 73 2.01 2.55 -11.00
CA ALA A 73 1.40 3.46 -10.04
C ALA A 73 0.58 2.71 -8.99
N GLY A 74 0.30 3.35 -7.86
CA GLY A 74 -0.59 2.78 -6.85
C GLY A 74 -1.96 2.39 -7.40
N TYR A 75 -2.49 3.13 -8.38
CA TYR A 75 -3.75 2.79 -9.04
C TYR A 75 -3.66 1.52 -9.91
N ASP A 76 -2.52 1.27 -10.57
CA ASP A 76 -2.31 0.03 -11.34
C ASP A 76 -2.31 -1.18 -10.40
N LEU A 77 -1.67 -1.05 -9.23
CA LEU A 77 -1.70 -2.06 -8.18
C LEU A 77 -3.12 -2.30 -7.65
N PHE A 78 -3.85 -1.21 -7.36
CA PHE A 78 -5.24 -1.29 -6.90
C PHE A 78 -6.10 -2.08 -7.87
N LEU A 79 -6.10 -1.73 -9.16
CA LEU A 79 -6.88 -2.44 -10.17
C LEU A 79 -6.49 -3.91 -10.29
N PHE A 80 -5.19 -4.19 -10.27
CA PHE A 80 -4.68 -5.56 -10.33
C PHE A 80 -5.20 -6.41 -9.16
N LEU A 81 -5.07 -5.91 -7.93
CA LEU A 81 -5.51 -6.63 -6.73
C LEU A 81 -7.02 -6.79 -6.68
N MET A 82 -7.79 -5.75 -7.01
CA MET A 82 -9.25 -5.84 -7.05
C MET A 82 -9.74 -6.85 -8.10
N GLN A 83 -9.09 -6.94 -9.25
CA GLN A 83 -9.40 -7.96 -10.28
C GLN A 83 -9.10 -9.38 -9.80
N GLN A 84 -8.04 -9.59 -9.00
CA GLN A 84 -7.78 -10.90 -8.39
C GLN A 84 -8.85 -11.24 -7.34
N LEU A 85 -9.14 -10.30 -6.43
CA LEU A 85 -10.18 -10.47 -5.40
C LEU A 85 -11.56 -10.75 -6.02
N GLU A 86 -11.90 -10.09 -7.13
CA GLU A 86 -13.16 -10.32 -7.85
C GLU A 86 -13.29 -11.77 -8.34
N LYS A 87 -12.19 -12.34 -8.87
CA LYS A 87 -12.16 -13.74 -9.32
C LYS A 87 -12.27 -14.72 -8.15
N ASP A 88 -11.57 -14.41 -7.06
CA ASP A 88 -11.45 -15.29 -5.91
C ASP A 88 -12.58 -15.09 -4.89
N LYS A 89 -13.48 -14.12 -5.13
CA LYS A 89 -14.52 -13.66 -4.21
C LYS A 89 -13.95 -13.28 -2.85
N GLY A 90 -12.80 -12.61 -2.89
CA GLY A 90 -12.02 -12.24 -1.72
C GLY A 90 -12.55 -10.99 -1.01
N SER A 91 -11.76 -10.52 -0.05
CA SER A 91 -12.10 -9.38 0.80
C SER A 91 -11.03 -8.29 0.78
N VAL A 92 -11.48 -7.04 0.82
CA VAL A 92 -10.62 -5.85 0.89
C VAL A 92 -11.03 -4.97 2.06
N PHE A 93 -10.02 -4.40 2.72
CA PHE A 93 -10.22 -3.41 3.76
C PHE A 93 -9.54 -2.09 3.38
N PHE A 94 -10.26 -0.98 3.48
CA PHE A 94 -9.71 0.36 3.29
C PHE A 94 -9.53 1.04 4.65
N LEU A 95 -8.29 1.33 5.01
CA LEU A 95 -7.93 2.00 6.25
C LEU A 95 -7.44 3.41 5.95
N GLY A 96 -8.17 4.42 6.36
CA GLY A 96 -7.80 5.81 6.10
C GLY A 96 -8.80 6.53 5.22
N ALA A 97 -8.51 7.80 4.91
CA ALA A 97 -9.43 8.76 4.31
C ALA A 97 -10.64 9.14 5.21
N SER A 98 -11.49 10.02 4.73
CA SER A 98 -12.74 10.39 5.43
C SER A 98 -13.85 9.36 5.18
N ASN A 99 -14.82 9.29 6.08
CA ASN A 99 -16.01 8.45 5.90
C ASN A 99 -16.73 8.73 4.57
N GLU A 100 -16.83 10.01 4.17
CA GLU A 100 -17.42 10.39 2.89
C GLU A 100 -16.68 9.75 1.70
N THR A 101 -15.34 9.80 1.72
CA THR A 101 -14.51 9.20 0.68
C THR A 101 -14.65 7.67 0.68
N LEU A 102 -14.62 7.05 1.86
CA LEU A 102 -14.75 5.59 2.00
C LEU A 102 -16.10 5.09 1.51
N ASN A 103 -17.19 5.78 1.81
CA ASN A 103 -18.53 5.45 1.28
C ASN A 103 -18.57 5.53 -0.26
N LYS A 104 -17.91 6.51 -0.87
CA LYS A 104 -17.80 6.61 -2.34
C LYS A 104 -16.98 5.46 -2.92
N ILE A 105 -15.88 5.08 -2.26
CA ILE A 105 -15.06 3.93 -2.65
C ILE A 105 -15.88 2.64 -2.57
N GLU A 106 -16.57 2.41 -1.46
CA GLU A 106 -17.43 1.23 -1.28
C GLU A 106 -18.51 1.14 -2.36
N ALA A 107 -19.24 2.26 -2.61
CA ALA A 107 -20.26 2.31 -3.64
C ALA A 107 -19.71 2.00 -5.04
N LYS A 108 -18.53 2.53 -5.35
CA LYS A 108 -17.84 2.26 -6.64
C LYS A 108 -17.37 0.81 -6.73
N CYS A 109 -16.79 0.26 -5.66
CA CYS A 109 -16.38 -1.14 -5.62
C CYS A 109 -17.55 -2.10 -5.81
N LYS A 110 -18.72 -1.84 -5.21
CA LYS A 110 -19.95 -2.66 -5.40
C LYS A 110 -20.41 -2.71 -6.85
N ILE A 111 -20.13 -1.67 -7.63
CA ILE A 111 -20.48 -1.63 -9.07
C ILE A 111 -19.42 -2.35 -9.90
N ASP A 112 -18.13 -2.03 -9.66
CA ASP A 112 -17.03 -2.50 -10.51
C ASP A 112 -16.54 -3.91 -10.15
N PHE A 113 -16.71 -4.31 -8.87
CA PHE A 113 -16.22 -5.57 -8.29
C PHE A 113 -17.28 -6.18 -7.35
N PRO A 114 -18.43 -6.63 -7.89
CA PRO A 114 -19.58 -7.04 -7.09
C PRO A 114 -19.36 -8.30 -6.24
N ASN A 115 -18.35 -9.11 -6.54
CA ASN A 115 -18.01 -10.31 -5.76
C ASN A 115 -17.00 -10.04 -4.63
N VAL A 116 -16.44 -8.83 -4.54
CA VAL A 116 -15.47 -8.46 -3.49
C VAL A 116 -16.20 -7.99 -2.24
N SER A 117 -15.88 -8.59 -1.09
CA SER A 117 -16.33 -8.08 0.22
C SER A 117 -15.52 -6.85 0.60
N VAL A 118 -16.19 -5.71 0.77
CA VAL A 118 -15.54 -4.42 1.06
C VAL A 118 -15.85 -3.99 2.49
N CYS A 119 -14.80 -3.72 3.27
CA CYS A 119 -14.86 -3.13 4.60
C CYS A 119 -13.95 -1.92 4.69
N PHE A 120 -14.20 -1.03 5.65
CA PHE A 120 -13.35 0.13 5.84
C PHE A 120 -13.41 0.69 7.26
N TYR A 121 -12.40 1.50 7.61
CA TYR A 121 -12.34 2.27 8.84
C TYR A 121 -11.69 3.63 8.57
N SER A 122 -12.36 4.70 9.04
CA SER A 122 -11.86 6.07 8.99
C SER A 122 -11.25 6.45 10.34
N PRO A 123 -9.92 6.47 10.46
CA PRO A 123 -9.29 6.89 11.70
C PRO A 123 -9.47 8.41 11.93
N PRO A 124 -9.29 8.89 13.17
CA PRO A 124 -9.39 10.32 13.45
C PRO A 124 -8.35 11.12 12.67
N TYR A 125 -8.76 12.31 12.20
CA TYR A 125 -7.86 13.19 11.45
C TYR A 125 -6.87 13.89 12.39
N LYS A 126 -5.67 13.34 12.52
CA LYS A 126 -4.59 13.80 13.40
C LYS A 126 -3.26 13.76 12.65
N SER A 127 -2.30 14.62 13.03
CA SER A 127 -0.92 14.54 12.52
C SER A 127 -0.24 13.22 12.91
N GLU A 128 -0.42 12.79 14.15
CA GLU A 128 0.08 11.53 14.68
C GLU A 128 -1.04 10.77 15.41
N PHE A 129 -1.03 9.45 15.30
CA PHE A 129 -1.95 8.58 16.00
C PHE A 129 -1.41 8.24 17.40
N SER A 130 -2.29 8.27 18.40
CA SER A 130 -1.99 7.71 19.72
C SER A 130 -1.88 6.19 19.64
N SER A 131 -1.40 5.58 20.72
CA SER A 131 -1.40 4.12 20.85
C SER A 131 -2.82 3.56 20.83
N THR A 132 -3.79 4.26 21.43
CA THR A 132 -5.20 3.87 21.42
C THR A 132 -5.78 3.91 20.01
N ASP A 133 -5.60 5.03 19.27
CA ASP A 133 -6.04 5.14 17.87
C ASP A 133 -5.49 3.97 17.04
N SER A 134 -4.20 3.65 17.23
CA SER A 134 -3.53 2.59 16.46
C SER A 134 -4.02 1.18 16.83
N ILE A 135 -4.36 0.94 18.09
CA ILE A 135 -4.95 -0.32 18.53
C ILE A 135 -6.35 -0.48 17.93
N GLU A 136 -7.17 0.58 17.97
CA GLU A 136 -8.50 0.58 17.34
C GLU A 136 -8.43 0.28 15.83
N MET A 137 -7.47 0.90 15.13
CA MET A 137 -7.22 0.63 13.71
C MET A 137 -6.84 -0.84 13.46
N CYS A 138 -5.92 -1.41 14.24
CA CYS A 138 -5.55 -2.81 14.14
C CYS A 138 -6.74 -3.73 14.44
N ASN A 139 -7.51 -3.45 15.49
CA ASN A 139 -8.68 -4.24 15.85
C ASN A 139 -9.75 -4.22 14.76
N ALA A 140 -10.00 -3.05 14.14
CA ALA A 140 -10.95 -2.92 13.04
C ALA A 140 -10.53 -3.77 11.83
N VAL A 141 -9.25 -3.79 11.47
CA VAL A 141 -8.73 -4.63 10.39
C VAL A 141 -8.82 -6.11 10.74
N ASN A 142 -8.33 -6.49 11.93
CA ASN A 142 -8.24 -7.90 12.36
C ASN A 142 -9.62 -8.54 12.59
N SER A 143 -10.67 -7.73 12.93
CA SER A 143 -12.03 -8.26 13.05
C SER A 143 -12.60 -8.83 11.74
N VAL A 144 -12.03 -8.42 10.60
CA VAL A 144 -12.44 -8.86 9.25
C VAL A 144 -11.46 -9.85 8.66
N GLN A 145 -10.17 -9.81 9.04
CA GLN A 145 -9.06 -10.60 8.48
C GLN A 145 -9.05 -10.55 6.94
N PRO A 146 -8.91 -9.36 6.34
CA PRO A 146 -9.08 -9.20 4.90
C PRO A 146 -7.92 -9.83 4.11
N ASP A 147 -8.18 -10.23 2.87
CA ASP A 147 -7.14 -10.69 1.96
C ASP A 147 -6.20 -9.56 1.55
N VAL A 148 -6.74 -8.34 1.39
CA VAL A 148 -5.96 -7.15 1.04
C VAL A 148 -6.35 -5.97 1.94
N LEU A 149 -5.34 -5.28 2.48
CA LEU A 149 -5.48 -4.02 3.20
C LEU A 149 -4.88 -2.88 2.37
N PHE A 150 -5.70 -1.90 1.99
CA PHE A 150 -5.21 -0.62 1.46
C PHE A 150 -5.16 0.43 2.56
N ILE A 151 -3.99 1.05 2.75
CA ILE A 151 -3.79 2.13 3.70
C ILE A 151 -3.83 3.46 2.94
N GLY A 152 -4.94 4.18 3.06
CA GLY A 152 -5.19 5.44 2.35
C GLY A 152 -4.85 6.67 3.20
N MET A 153 -3.60 6.82 3.60
CA MET A 153 -3.09 7.97 4.32
C MET A 153 -2.01 8.68 3.49
N THR A 154 -1.70 9.92 3.84
CA THR A 154 -0.63 10.66 3.15
C THR A 154 0.73 10.14 3.60
N ALA A 155 1.63 9.89 2.63
CA ALA A 155 3.03 9.59 2.93
C ALA A 155 3.69 10.78 3.67
N PRO A 156 4.58 10.54 4.63
CA PRO A 156 5.17 9.28 5.06
C PRO A 156 4.39 8.56 6.20
N LYS A 157 3.20 9.07 6.54
CA LYS A 157 2.45 8.60 7.71
C LYS A 157 2.00 7.14 7.60
N GLN A 158 1.50 6.74 6.41
CA GLN A 158 1.04 5.36 6.18
C GLN A 158 2.16 4.35 6.33
N GLU A 159 3.32 4.60 5.73
CA GLU A 159 4.44 3.67 5.73
C GLU A 159 5.06 3.55 7.14
N LYS A 160 5.18 4.69 7.86
CA LYS A 160 5.68 4.72 9.24
C LYS A 160 4.72 4.01 10.19
N TRP A 161 3.41 4.20 10.04
CA TRP A 161 2.40 3.51 10.85
C TRP A 161 2.44 2.01 10.57
N LEU A 162 2.43 1.61 9.30
CA LEU A 162 2.52 0.21 8.90
C LEU A 162 3.77 -0.45 9.46
N GLN A 163 4.95 0.16 9.29
CA GLN A 163 6.21 -0.39 9.81
C GLN A 163 6.17 -0.64 11.32
N ARG A 164 5.45 0.20 12.08
CA ARG A 164 5.32 0.06 13.53
C ARG A 164 4.31 -1.00 13.96
N PHE A 165 3.27 -1.22 13.16
CA PHE A 165 2.13 -2.07 13.55
C PHE A 165 1.93 -3.31 12.68
N LYS A 166 2.73 -3.54 11.66
CA LYS A 166 2.61 -4.67 10.73
C LYS A 166 2.49 -6.04 11.42
N ASP A 167 3.26 -6.25 12.49
CA ASP A 167 3.28 -7.51 13.23
C ASP A 167 2.02 -7.74 14.09
N LYS A 168 1.12 -6.74 14.15
CA LYS A 168 -0.19 -6.81 14.82
C LYS A 168 -1.35 -6.95 13.85
N LEU A 169 -1.10 -6.98 12.54
CA LEU A 169 -2.10 -7.07 11.50
C LEU A 169 -2.23 -8.50 10.97
N GLU A 170 -3.44 -9.03 11.00
CA GLU A 170 -3.80 -10.35 10.47
C GLU A 170 -4.33 -10.21 9.04
N VAL A 171 -3.43 -9.90 8.10
CA VAL A 171 -3.76 -9.61 6.70
C VAL A 171 -2.77 -10.32 5.78
N LYS A 172 -3.23 -10.84 4.63
CA LYS A 172 -2.35 -11.48 3.66
C LYS A 172 -1.48 -10.48 2.89
N ASN A 173 -2.08 -9.41 2.35
CA ASN A 173 -1.35 -8.42 1.56
C ASN A 173 -1.70 -7.00 2.00
N ILE A 174 -0.70 -6.15 2.19
CA ILE A 174 -0.83 -4.78 2.67
C ILE A 174 -0.21 -3.82 1.65
N CYS A 175 -0.98 -2.78 1.27
CA CYS A 175 -0.61 -1.78 0.26
C CYS A 175 -0.81 -0.36 0.75
#